data_f56533ce0e3e7aa557eede5cf849bc6b
#
_entry.id   f56533ce0e3e7aa557eede5cf849bc6b
#
_cell.length_a   1.000
_cell.length_b   1.000
_cell.length_c   1.000
_cell.angle_alpha   90.00
_cell.angle_beta   90.00
_cell.angle_gamma   90.00
#
_symmetry.space_group_name_H-M   'P 1'
#
loop_
_entity.id
_entity.type
_entity.pdbx_description
1 polymer ?
#
loop_
_entity_poly.entity_id
_entity_poly.type
_entity_poly.pdbx_seq_one_letter_code
_entity_poly.pdbx_strand_id
1 'polypeptide(L)'
;DRDDHMRAQFVICANGTLSKPKLSRIEGMESFKGHSFHTSRWDYDYTGEKSENLTDKIVGIIGTGASAVQAVPELAKTAKELYIFQRTPSSIDIRDDWPTDPNWARRLQPGWQAKRREKVLSAVEMSPEKRAELDALNPKEKLRRQENANIDYMMRIHSRIDQIIKDQATADALKPWYMFMCKRPCFHNEYLPSFNQNNVHLIDTQGKGITEIGPGGPVFQDRKFDLDL
;
A
#
# COMPACT_ATOMS: atom_id res chain seq x y z
N ASP A 1 1.52 8.99 27.56
CA ASP A 1 2.89 8.68 28.00
C ASP A 1 2.84 8.30 29.48
N ARG A 2 3.22 7.05 29.78
CA ARG A 2 3.34 6.56 31.15
C ARG A 2 4.82 6.30 31.41
N ASP A 3 5.34 6.84 32.51
CA ASP A 3 6.67 6.50 33.02
C ASP A 3 6.56 5.17 33.77
N ASP A 4 6.57 4.07 33.03
CA ASP A 4 6.57 2.73 33.60
C ASP A 4 8.02 2.25 33.82
N HIS A 5 8.35 1.93 35.05
CA HIS A 5 9.65 1.38 35.42
C HIS A 5 9.57 -0.15 35.50
N MET A 6 10.38 -0.81 34.67
CA MET A 6 10.52 -2.27 34.70
C MET A 6 11.95 -2.67 35.00
N ARG A 7 12.12 -3.71 35.80
CA ARG A 7 13.41 -4.35 36.04
C ARG A 7 13.44 -5.69 35.32
N ALA A 8 14.35 -5.85 34.38
CA ALA A 8 14.51 -7.09 33.61
C ALA A 8 15.97 -7.53 33.57
N GLN A 9 16.20 -8.83 33.52
CA GLN A 9 17.53 -9.39 33.30
C GLN A 9 18.02 -9.20 31.87
N PHE A 10 17.09 -9.26 30.90
CA PHE A 10 17.37 -9.04 29.47
C PHE A 10 16.34 -8.10 28.89
N VAL A 11 16.77 -7.20 28.01
CA VAL A 11 15.91 -6.30 27.27
C VAL A 11 16.08 -6.56 25.77
N ILE A 12 15.00 -6.91 25.08
CA ILE A 12 14.99 -7.14 23.63
C ILE A 12 14.28 -5.98 22.97
N CYS A 13 15.02 -5.16 22.21
CA CYS A 13 14.45 -4.07 21.45
C CYS A 13 13.94 -4.60 20.10
N ALA A 14 12.62 -4.60 19.91
CA ALA A 14 11.94 -5.06 18.71
C ALA A 14 11.03 -3.98 18.09
N ASN A 15 11.42 -2.70 18.23
CA ASN A 15 10.66 -1.53 17.81
C ASN A 15 10.72 -1.23 16.29
N GLY A 16 11.50 -1.98 15.51
CA GLY A 16 11.62 -1.83 14.06
C GLY A 16 12.26 -0.51 13.62
N THR A 17 12.29 -0.29 12.30
CA THR A 17 12.91 0.89 11.67
C THR A 17 11.89 1.97 11.27
N LEU A 18 10.58 1.67 11.28
CA LEU A 18 9.50 2.56 10.83
C LEU A 18 8.65 3.08 12.01
N SER A 19 9.28 3.31 13.15
CA SER A 19 8.60 3.74 14.39
C SER A 19 8.20 5.21 14.41
N LYS A 20 8.84 6.05 13.58
CA LYS A 20 8.55 7.50 13.49
C LYS A 20 7.83 7.82 12.18
N PRO A 21 6.63 8.43 12.22
CA PRO A 21 5.96 8.89 11.02
C PRO A 21 6.80 10.00 10.36
N LYS A 22 6.85 9.98 9.03
CA LYS A 22 7.48 11.03 8.24
C LYS A 22 6.40 11.71 7.41
N LEU A 23 6.09 12.94 7.75
CA LEU A 23 5.17 13.76 6.97
C LEU A 23 5.85 14.28 5.69
N SER A 24 5.08 14.38 4.64
CA SER A 24 5.49 15.10 3.43
C SER A 24 5.63 16.58 3.75
N ARG A 25 6.65 17.24 3.20
CA ARG A 25 6.79 18.70 3.31
C ARG A 25 5.96 19.35 2.20
N ILE A 26 4.65 19.40 2.39
CA ILE A 26 3.72 20.05 1.47
C ILE A 26 3.49 21.47 1.99
N GLU A 27 3.63 22.45 1.11
CA GLU A 27 3.42 23.86 1.47
C GLU A 27 2.01 24.09 1.99
N GLY A 28 1.89 24.86 3.06
CA GLY A 28 0.60 25.24 3.68
C GLY A 28 -0.10 24.11 4.45
N MET A 29 0.53 22.95 4.64
CA MET A 29 -0.07 21.80 5.33
C MET A 29 -0.60 22.15 6.72
N GLU A 30 0.07 23.05 7.44
CA GLU A 30 -0.33 23.54 8.76
C GLU A 30 -1.53 24.49 8.74
N SER A 31 -1.93 24.98 7.56
CA SER A 31 -3.10 25.85 7.39
C SER A 31 -4.42 25.09 7.29
N PHE A 32 -4.35 23.78 7.07
CA PHE A 32 -5.54 22.94 6.95
C PHE A 32 -6.40 22.99 8.20
N LYS A 33 -7.67 23.30 8.03
CA LYS A 33 -8.63 23.45 9.14
C LYS A 33 -9.40 22.18 9.46
N GLY A 34 -9.40 21.20 8.56
CA GLY A 34 -9.96 19.88 8.80
C GLY A 34 -9.09 19.07 9.76
N HIS A 35 -9.57 17.89 10.10
CA HIS A 35 -8.78 16.96 10.91
C HIS A 35 -7.72 16.27 10.07
N SER A 36 -6.53 15.99 10.64
CA SER A 36 -5.48 15.29 9.91
C SER A 36 -4.60 14.44 10.81
N PHE A 37 -4.23 13.26 10.34
CA PHE A 37 -3.30 12.38 11.01
C PHE A 37 -2.50 11.52 10.02
N HIS A 38 -1.39 11.00 10.48
CA HIS A 38 -0.63 10.02 9.71
C HIS A 38 -1.19 8.62 9.94
N THR A 39 -1.34 7.79 8.89
CA THR A 39 -1.92 6.44 8.98
C THR A 39 -1.27 5.52 10.02
N SER A 40 0.00 5.74 10.41
CA SER A 40 0.65 5.02 11.52
C SER A 40 0.27 5.55 12.92
N ARG A 41 -0.55 6.56 12.97
CA ARG A 41 -1.12 7.18 14.17
C ARG A 41 -2.60 7.41 13.92
N TRP A 42 -3.30 6.31 13.61
CA TRP A 42 -4.74 6.36 13.33
C TRP A 42 -5.50 6.93 14.51
N ASP A 43 -6.33 7.91 14.26
CA ASP A 43 -7.14 8.57 15.28
C ASP A 43 -8.53 7.91 15.34
N TYR A 44 -8.65 6.93 16.23
CA TYR A 44 -9.91 6.21 16.45
C TYR A 44 -10.95 7.05 17.20
N ASP A 45 -10.53 8.06 17.98
CA ASP A 45 -11.45 8.96 18.66
C ASP A 45 -12.22 9.80 17.64
N TYR A 46 -11.55 10.19 16.54
CA TYR A 46 -12.20 10.92 15.46
C TYR A 46 -12.95 10.00 14.50
N THR A 47 -12.34 8.92 14.05
CA THR A 47 -12.89 8.07 12.98
C THR A 47 -13.93 7.07 13.47
N GLY A 48 -13.87 6.67 14.73
CA GLY A 48 -14.49 5.45 15.24
C GLY A 48 -13.63 4.20 14.95
N GLU A 49 -13.88 3.10 15.63
CA GLU A 49 -13.10 1.86 15.47
C GLU A 49 -13.27 1.21 14.10
N LYS A 50 -14.41 1.39 13.47
CA LYS A 50 -14.76 0.88 12.12
C LYS A 50 -14.98 2.00 11.13
N SER A 51 -14.43 3.18 11.41
CA SER A 51 -14.59 4.40 10.62
C SER A 51 -16.06 4.90 10.51
N GLU A 52 -16.92 4.50 11.43
CA GLU A 52 -18.36 4.81 11.44
C GLU A 52 -18.67 6.30 11.58
N ASN A 53 -17.73 7.08 12.14
CA ASN A 53 -17.90 8.53 12.29
C ASN A 53 -17.61 9.31 10.99
N LEU A 54 -17.29 8.61 9.89
CA LEU A 54 -16.94 9.24 8.62
C LEU A 54 -18.11 9.28 7.61
N THR A 55 -19.29 8.85 7.98
CA THR A 55 -20.45 8.71 7.08
C THR A 55 -20.95 10.04 6.50
N ASP A 56 -20.69 11.15 7.16
CA ASP A 56 -21.00 12.51 6.71
C ASP A 56 -19.77 13.29 6.22
N LYS A 57 -18.58 12.67 6.22
CA LYS A 57 -17.29 13.33 5.98
C LYS A 57 -16.77 13.14 4.56
N ILE A 58 -16.10 14.18 4.08
CA ILE A 58 -15.30 14.16 2.86
C ILE A 58 -13.86 13.90 3.26
N VAL A 59 -13.35 12.72 2.87
CA VAL A 59 -12.05 12.20 3.32
C VAL A 59 -11.04 12.23 2.19
N GLY A 60 -9.83 12.68 2.48
CA GLY A 60 -8.69 12.63 1.57
C GLY A 60 -7.58 11.70 2.07
N ILE A 61 -7.03 10.87 1.20
CA ILE A 61 -5.83 10.11 1.48
C ILE A 61 -4.72 10.45 0.50
N ILE A 62 -3.58 10.90 1.00
CA ILE A 62 -2.43 11.27 0.16
C ILE A 62 -1.47 10.08 0.07
N GLY A 63 -1.38 9.53 -1.14
CA GLY A 63 -0.51 8.39 -1.46
C GLY A 63 -1.26 7.08 -1.68
N THR A 64 -0.59 6.15 -2.36
CA THR A 64 -1.12 4.85 -2.79
C THR A 64 -0.19 3.70 -2.37
N GLY A 65 0.63 3.89 -1.33
CA GLY A 65 1.48 2.83 -0.79
C GLY A 65 0.72 1.78 0.03
N ALA A 66 1.44 0.83 0.61
CA ALA A 66 0.86 -0.33 1.30
C ALA A 66 -0.15 0.03 2.40
N SER A 67 0.02 1.15 3.10
CA SER A 67 -0.95 1.62 4.11
C SER A 67 -2.24 2.09 3.46
N ALA A 68 -2.15 2.89 2.38
CA ALA A 68 -3.32 3.35 1.65
C ALA A 68 -4.08 2.18 0.99
N VAL A 69 -3.35 1.19 0.44
CA VAL A 69 -3.94 -0.01 -0.14
C VAL A 69 -4.83 -0.77 0.85
N GLN A 70 -4.50 -0.73 2.14
CA GLN A 70 -5.31 -1.35 3.19
C GLN A 70 -6.40 -0.41 3.72
N ALA A 71 -6.15 0.90 3.80
CA ALA A 71 -7.09 1.87 4.35
C ALA A 71 -8.22 2.22 3.37
N VAL A 72 -7.92 2.37 2.07
CA VAL A 72 -8.90 2.78 1.05
C VAL A 72 -10.16 1.90 1.02
N PRO A 73 -10.07 0.55 1.04
CA PRO A 73 -11.28 -0.28 1.03
C PRO A 73 -12.18 -0.07 2.26
N GLU A 74 -11.59 0.18 3.42
CA GLU A 74 -12.35 0.41 4.65
C GLU A 74 -12.98 1.82 4.65
N LEU A 75 -12.22 2.84 4.25
CA LEU A 75 -12.74 4.21 4.11
C LEU A 75 -13.83 4.31 3.05
N ALA A 76 -13.70 3.58 1.95
CA ALA A 76 -14.69 3.56 0.87
C ALA A 76 -16.07 3.05 1.34
N LYS A 77 -16.11 2.18 2.35
CA LYS A 77 -17.36 1.64 2.91
C LYS A 77 -18.14 2.67 3.73
N THR A 78 -17.44 3.65 4.30
CA THR A 78 -18.01 4.54 5.32
C THR A 78 -17.99 6.01 4.95
N ALA A 79 -16.92 6.50 4.30
CA ALA A 79 -16.81 7.93 3.97
C ALA A 79 -17.95 8.37 3.01
N LYS A 80 -18.46 9.58 3.23
CA LYS A 80 -19.42 10.22 2.31
C LYS A 80 -18.79 10.37 0.93
N GLU A 81 -17.58 10.91 0.87
CA GLU A 81 -16.74 11.01 -0.33
C GLU A 81 -15.30 10.69 0.06
N LEU A 82 -14.59 9.95 -0.79
CA LEU A 82 -13.19 9.58 -0.57
C LEU A 82 -12.34 9.98 -1.78
N TYR A 83 -11.40 10.89 -1.56
CA TYR A 83 -10.44 11.33 -2.56
C TYR A 83 -9.07 10.69 -2.32
N ILE A 84 -8.56 9.97 -3.31
CA ILE A 84 -7.23 9.34 -3.27
C ILE A 84 -6.27 10.12 -4.17
N PHE A 85 -5.32 10.82 -3.56
CA PHE A 85 -4.31 11.60 -4.28
C PHE A 85 -3.12 10.73 -4.62
N GLN A 86 -3.03 10.34 -5.89
CA GLN A 86 -2.03 9.44 -6.41
C GLN A 86 -0.88 10.20 -7.07
N ARG A 87 0.35 9.98 -6.60
CA ARG A 87 1.55 10.41 -7.31
C ARG A 87 2.03 9.34 -8.30
N THR A 88 1.96 8.09 -7.88
CA THR A 88 2.40 6.93 -8.67
C THR A 88 1.52 5.75 -8.29
N PRO A 89 0.94 5.04 -9.26
CA PRO A 89 0.14 3.86 -8.97
C PRO A 89 0.97 2.77 -8.29
N SER A 90 0.35 1.98 -7.43
CA SER A 90 0.96 0.80 -6.83
C SER A 90 0.67 -0.43 -7.67
N SER A 91 1.63 -1.36 -7.71
CA SER A 91 1.40 -2.69 -8.29
C SER A 91 0.56 -3.51 -7.31
N ILE A 92 -0.68 -3.84 -7.68
CA ILE A 92 -1.64 -4.53 -6.83
C ILE A 92 -1.96 -5.90 -7.40
N ASP A 93 -1.49 -6.94 -6.72
CA ASP A 93 -1.77 -8.32 -7.08
C ASP A 93 -2.83 -8.95 -6.16
N ILE A 94 -3.23 -10.15 -6.48
CA ILE A 94 -4.18 -10.94 -5.68
C ILE A 94 -3.55 -11.26 -4.32
N ARG A 95 -4.29 -11.03 -3.26
CA ARG A 95 -3.97 -11.57 -1.94
C ARG A 95 -4.57 -12.96 -1.84
N ASP A 96 -3.74 -13.96 -2.04
CA ASP A 96 -4.08 -15.37 -1.87
C ASP A 96 -3.97 -15.73 -0.38
N ASP A 97 -5.07 -15.48 0.34
CA ASP A 97 -5.15 -15.64 1.78
C ASP A 97 -6.42 -16.43 2.16
N TRP A 98 -6.29 -17.32 3.12
CA TRP A 98 -7.38 -18.13 3.66
C TRP A 98 -7.28 -18.26 5.17
N PRO A 99 -8.38 -18.56 5.87
CA PRO A 99 -8.38 -18.77 7.30
C PRO A 99 -7.40 -19.85 7.73
N THR A 100 -6.61 -19.57 8.76
CA THR A 100 -5.72 -20.57 9.34
C THR A 100 -6.54 -21.70 9.97
N ASP A 101 -6.23 -22.96 9.63
CA ASP A 101 -6.84 -24.13 10.26
C ASP A 101 -6.68 -24.04 11.79
N PRO A 102 -7.79 -24.07 12.58
CA PRO A 102 -7.73 -23.98 14.04
C PRO A 102 -6.83 -25.03 14.69
N ASN A 103 -6.65 -26.18 14.04
CA ASN A 103 -5.82 -27.27 14.52
C ASN A 103 -4.37 -27.19 14.03
N TRP A 104 -4.02 -26.18 13.22
CA TRP A 104 -2.68 -26.02 12.67
C TRP A 104 -1.59 -26.01 13.74
N ALA A 105 -1.79 -25.24 14.82
CA ALA A 105 -0.83 -25.12 15.90
C ALA A 105 -0.55 -26.46 16.62
N ARG A 106 -1.57 -27.32 16.73
CA ARG A 106 -1.44 -28.65 17.38
C ARG A 106 -0.59 -29.63 16.59
N ARG A 107 -0.43 -29.40 15.29
CA ARG A 107 0.35 -30.26 14.37
C ARG A 107 1.80 -29.80 14.20
N LEU A 108 2.16 -28.68 14.79
CA LEU A 108 3.51 -28.14 14.70
C LEU A 108 4.48 -28.97 15.55
N GLN A 109 5.61 -29.30 14.95
CA GLN A 109 6.70 -29.99 15.63
C GLN A 109 7.77 -28.99 16.07
N PRO A 110 8.55 -29.28 17.13
CA PRO A 110 9.69 -28.43 17.49
C PRO A 110 10.58 -28.14 16.27
N GLY A 111 11.02 -26.88 16.14
CA GLY A 111 11.83 -26.43 14.99
C GLY A 111 11.04 -26.07 13.71
N TRP A 112 9.71 -26.05 13.73
CA TRP A 112 8.88 -25.73 12.57
C TRP A 112 9.17 -24.32 12.00
N GLN A 113 9.50 -23.35 12.85
CA GLN A 113 9.86 -22.00 12.40
C GLN A 113 11.15 -22.01 11.55
N ALA A 114 12.17 -22.77 11.98
CA ALA A 114 13.41 -22.91 11.23
C ALA A 114 13.16 -23.55 9.86
N LYS A 115 12.37 -24.64 9.82
CA LYS A 115 11.97 -25.31 8.57
C LYS A 115 11.16 -24.41 7.65
N ARG A 116 10.23 -23.62 8.22
CA ARG A 116 9.46 -22.65 7.43
C ARG A 116 10.35 -21.55 6.85
N ARG A 117 11.27 -21.02 7.65
CA ARG A 117 12.25 -20.03 7.20
C ARG A 117 13.10 -20.56 6.07
N GLU A 118 13.64 -21.75 6.22
CA GLU A 118 14.42 -22.43 5.17
C GLU A 118 13.61 -22.58 3.87
N LYS A 119 12.37 -23.04 3.97
CA LYS A 119 11.46 -23.14 2.82
C LYS A 119 11.19 -21.81 2.15
N VAL A 120 10.97 -20.73 2.92
CA VAL A 120 10.76 -19.39 2.38
C VAL A 120 12.03 -18.86 1.72
N LEU A 121 13.19 -19.04 2.34
CA LEU A 121 14.47 -18.63 1.78
C LEU A 121 14.78 -19.40 0.50
N SER A 122 14.59 -20.71 0.47
CA SER A 122 14.80 -21.54 -0.73
C SER A 122 13.83 -21.20 -1.87
N ALA A 123 12.63 -20.71 -1.56
CA ALA A 123 11.69 -20.24 -2.58
C ALA A 123 12.07 -18.87 -3.17
N VAL A 124 12.79 -18.05 -2.41
CA VAL A 124 13.31 -16.75 -2.84
C VAL A 124 14.73 -16.86 -3.42
N GLU A 125 15.51 -17.80 -2.90
CA GLU A 125 16.85 -18.11 -3.41
C GLU A 125 16.73 -18.93 -4.68
N MET A 126 17.41 -18.44 -5.72
CA MET A 126 17.51 -19.17 -6.97
C MET A 126 18.32 -20.46 -6.74
N SER A 127 17.87 -21.60 -7.29
CA SER A 127 18.62 -22.84 -7.16
C SER A 127 20.05 -22.69 -7.74
N PRO A 128 21.05 -23.43 -7.23
CA PRO A 128 22.42 -23.36 -7.74
C PRO A 128 22.49 -23.57 -9.26
N GLU A 129 21.67 -24.46 -9.81
CA GLU A 129 21.63 -24.77 -11.24
C GLU A 129 21.09 -23.57 -12.04
N LYS A 130 19.98 -22.96 -11.60
CA LYS A 130 19.44 -21.74 -12.22
C LYS A 130 20.39 -20.56 -12.09
N ARG A 131 21.10 -20.46 -10.97
CA ARG A 131 22.13 -19.43 -10.78
C ARG A 131 23.28 -19.63 -11.76
N ALA A 132 23.80 -20.86 -11.88
CA ALA A 132 24.85 -21.20 -12.83
C ALA A 132 24.41 -20.96 -14.28
N GLU A 133 23.15 -21.31 -14.63
CA GLU A 133 22.58 -21.02 -15.95
C GLU A 133 22.54 -19.51 -16.23
N LEU A 134 22.10 -18.70 -15.25
CA LEU A 134 22.08 -17.25 -15.39
C LEU A 134 23.48 -16.66 -15.45
N ASP A 135 24.42 -17.20 -14.66
CA ASP A 135 25.80 -16.72 -14.64
C ASP A 135 26.54 -17.03 -15.94
N ALA A 136 26.14 -18.07 -16.63
CA ALA A 136 26.67 -18.42 -17.95
C ALA A 136 26.17 -17.50 -19.08
N LEU A 137 25.06 -16.76 -18.86
CA LEU A 137 24.55 -15.81 -19.84
C LEU A 137 25.44 -14.57 -19.93
N ASN A 138 25.58 -14.04 -21.13
CA ASN A 138 26.20 -12.71 -21.30
C ASN A 138 25.28 -11.59 -20.74
N PRO A 139 25.81 -10.39 -20.48
CA PRO A 139 25.05 -9.30 -19.87
C PRO A 139 23.79 -8.90 -20.64
N LYS A 140 23.80 -8.96 -21.98
CA LYS A 140 22.64 -8.63 -22.82
C LYS A 140 21.51 -9.65 -22.66
N GLU A 141 21.84 -10.94 -22.59
CA GLU A 141 20.85 -12.00 -22.36
C GLU A 141 20.27 -11.95 -20.95
N LYS A 142 21.09 -11.66 -19.93
CA LYS A 142 20.61 -11.43 -18.55
C LYS A 142 19.59 -10.30 -18.52
N LEU A 143 19.92 -9.15 -19.11
CA LEU A 143 19.05 -7.99 -19.18
C LEU A 143 17.74 -8.33 -19.91
N ARG A 144 17.82 -8.96 -21.06
CA ARG A 144 16.64 -9.37 -21.84
C ARG A 144 15.71 -10.31 -21.07
N ARG A 145 16.25 -11.31 -20.36
CA ARG A 145 15.43 -12.19 -19.52
C ARG A 145 14.74 -11.42 -18.38
N GLN A 146 15.46 -10.49 -17.76
CA GLN A 146 14.90 -9.65 -16.70
C GLN A 146 13.80 -8.72 -17.22
N GLU A 147 14.00 -8.13 -18.38
CA GLU A 147 13.01 -7.28 -19.05
C GLU A 147 11.75 -8.09 -19.42
N ASN A 148 11.90 -9.27 -20.02
CA ASN A 148 10.77 -10.14 -20.36
C ASN A 148 9.97 -10.54 -19.11
N ALA A 149 10.63 -10.98 -18.05
CA ALA A 149 9.96 -11.34 -16.81
C ALA A 149 9.23 -10.14 -16.18
N ASN A 150 9.79 -8.94 -16.30
CA ASN A 150 9.13 -7.72 -15.87
C ASN A 150 7.90 -7.42 -16.72
N ILE A 151 8.00 -7.53 -18.03
CA ILE A 151 6.89 -7.30 -18.96
C ILE A 151 5.74 -8.25 -18.66
N ASP A 152 6.01 -9.55 -18.54
CA ASP A 152 5.00 -10.57 -18.24
C ASP A 152 4.26 -10.27 -16.93
N TYR A 153 5.01 -9.90 -15.89
CA TYR A 153 4.42 -9.54 -14.62
C TYR A 153 3.54 -8.28 -14.74
N MET A 154 4.04 -7.24 -15.39
CA MET A 154 3.32 -5.98 -15.54
C MET A 154 2.07 -6.14 -16.41
N MET A 155 2.14 -6.94 -17.48
CA MET A 155 0.97 -7.26 -18.31
C MET A 155 -0.12 -7.96 -17.51
N ARG A 156 0.25 -8.88 -16.63
CA ARG A 156 -0.70 -9.56 -15.72
C ARG A 156 -1.39 -8.55 -14.77
N ILE A 157 -0.63 -7.63 -14.19
CA ILE A 157 -1.18 -6.58 -13.32
C ILE A 157 -2.10 -5.64 -14.11
N HIS A 158 -1.69 -5.19 -15.30
CA HIS A 158 -2.52 -4.33 -16.15
C HIS A 158 -3.82 -5.03 -16.56
N SER A 159 -3.74 -6.29 -17.02
CA SER A 159 -4.93 -7.08 -17.36
C SER A 159 -5.89 -7.24 -16.18
N ARG A 160 -5.35 -7.44 -14.97
CA ARG A 160 -6.18 -7.49 -13.74
C ARG A 160 -6.90 -6.16 -13.48
N ILE A 161 -6.22 -5.04 -13.67
CA ILE A 161 -6.83 -3.70 -13.51
C ILE A 161 -7.96 -3.51 -14.52
N ASP A 162 -7.70 -3.79 -15.81
CA ASP A 162 -8.70 -3.68 -16.87
C ASP A 162 -9.92 -4.58 -16.66
N GLN A 163 -9.74 -5.74 -16.05
CA GLN A 163 -10.85 -6.64 -15.73
C GLN A 163 -11.72 -6.16 -14.57
N ILE A 164 -11.15 -5.40 -13.63
CA ILE A 164 -11.83 -5.01 -12.39
C ILE A 164 -12.40 -3.59 -12.50
N ILE A 165 -11.64 -2.64 -13.04
CA ILE A 165 -12.03 -1.22 -13.06
C ILE A 165 -12.94 -0.96 -14.27
N LYS A 166 -14.10 -0.35 -14.00
CA LYS A 166 -15.13 -0.09 -15.03
C LYS A 166 -14.85 1.16 -15.85
N ASP A 167 -14.31 2.20 -15.20
CA ASP A 167 -13.96 3.46 -15.87
C ASP A 167 -12.56 3.36 -16.47
N GLN A 168 -12.44 3.51 -17.79
CA GLN A 168 -11.18 3.33 -18.50
C GLN A 168 -10.10 4.34 -18.08
N ALA A 169 -10.49 5.59 -17.82
CA ALA A 169 -9.54 6.62 -17.39
C ALA A 169 -8.92 6.28 -16.02
N THR A 170 -9.76 5.81 -15.08
CA THR A 170 -9.30 5.31 -13.77
C THR A 170 -8.45 4.05 -13.93
N ALA A 171 -8.83 3.12 -14.80
CA ALA A 171 -8.04 1.91 -15.07
C ALA A 171 -6.64 2.28 -15.56
N ASP A 172 -6.55 3.18 -16.54
CA ASP A 172 -5.26 3.62 -17.09
C ASP A 172 -4.40 4.34 -16.06
N ALA A 173 -4.99 5.18 -15.23
CA ALA A 173 -4.29 5.88 -14.15
C ALA A 173 -3.77 4.92 -13.06
N LEU A 174 -4.44 3.80 -12.82
CA LEU A 174 -4.03 2.79 -11.82
C LEU A 174 -2.96 1.82 -12.33
N LYS A 175 -2.65 1.79 -13.64
CA LYS A 175 -1.62 0.91 -14.19
C LYS A 175 -0.21 1.39 -13.82
N PRO A 176 0.58 0.59 -13.09
CA PRO A 176 1.96 0.96 -12.79
C PRO A 176 2.83 0.91 -14.07
N TRP A 177 3.62 1.97 -14.27
CA TRP A 177 4.46 2.20 -15.44
C TRP A 177 5.97 2.03 -15.18
N TYR A 178 6.32 1.55 -13.99
CA TYR A 178 7.71 1.33 -13.54
C TYR A 178 8.01 -0.17 -13.48
N MET A 179 9.29 -0.53 -13.49
CA MET A 179 9.72 -1.92 -13.38
C MET A 179 9.27 -2.56 -12.05
N PHE A 180 8.89 -3.83 -12.11
CA PHE A 180 8.60 -4.62 -10.93
C PHE A 180 9.71 -4.52 -9.88
N MET A 181 9.37 -4.45 -8.62
CA MET A 181 10.27 -4.24 -7.47
C MET A 181 10.93 -2.86 -7.36
N CYS A 182 10.76 -1.93 -8.31
CA CYS A 182 11.14 -0.52 -8.09
C CYS A 182 10.35 0.13 -6.94
N LYS A 183 9.15 -0.39 -6.71
CA LYS A 183 8.33 -0.11 -5.53
C LYS A 183 7.86 -1.44 -4.95
N ARG A 184 7.56 -1.48 -3.65
CA ARG A 184 7.03 -2.68 -3.02
C ARG A 184 5.71 -3.09 -3.68
N PRO A 185 5.59 -4.30 -4.21
CA PRO A 185 4.31 -4.80 -4.68
C PRO A 185 3.35 -4.95 -3.49
N CYS A 186 2.09 -4.69 -3.73
CA CYS A 186 1.03 -4.86 -2.75
C CYS A 186 0.11 -6.00 -3.18
N PHE A 187 -0.54 -6.63 -2.21
CA PHE A 187 -1.47 -7.74 -2.43
C PHE A 187 -2.77 -7.41 -1.71
N HIS A 188 -3.84 -7.18 -2.46
CA HIS A 188 -5.14 -6.84 -1.90
C HIS A 188 -6.27 -7.18 -2.88
N ASN A 189 -7.37 -7.74 -2.37
CA ASN A 189 -8.50 -8.13 -3.21
C ASN A 189 -9.53 -7.01 -3.39
N GLU A 190 -9.69 -6.11 -2.41
CA GLU A 190 -10.74 -5.09 -2.39
C GLU A 190 -10.26 -3.69 -2.84
N TYR A 191 -8.95 -3.43 -2.89
CA TYR A 191 -8.43 -2.10 -3.24
C TYR A 191 -8.88 -1.64 -4.63
N LEU A 192 -8.66 -2.46 -5.67
CA LEU A 192 -9.09 -2.12 -7.02
C LEU A 192 -10.62 -1.99 -7.12
N PRO A 193 -11.43 -2.96 -6.63
CA PRO A 193 -12.89 -2.82 -6.65
C PRO A 193 -13.42 -1.57 -5.96
N SER A 194 -12.72 -1.01 -4.98
CA SER A 194 -13.15 0.22 -4.30
C SER A 194 -13.31 1.41 -5.26
N PHE A 195 -12.50 1.49 -6.32
CA PHE A 195 -12.60 2.56 -7.32
C PHE A 195 -13.83 2.47 -8.23
N ASN A 196 -14.62 1.41 -8.14
CA ASN A 196 -15.91 1.31 -8.84
C ASN A 196 -17.08 1.87 -8.02
N GLN A 197 -16.84 2.31 -6.78
CA GLN A 197 -17.86 2.93 -5.92
C GLN A 197 -18.03 4.40 -6.30
N ASN A 198 -19.27 4.89 -6.25
CA ASN A 198 -19.59 6.26 -6.67
C ASN A 198 -18.97 7.35 -5.79
N ASN A 199 -18.69 7.02 -4.53
CA ASN A 199 -18.09 7.94 -3.55
C ASN A 199 -16.55 7.90 -3.54
N VAL A 200 -15.90 7.17 -4.45
CA VAL A 200 -14.44 7.01 -4.48
C VAL A 200 -13.85 7.67 -5.71
N HIS A 201 -12.96 8.62 -5.51
CA HIS A 201 -12.38 9.46 -6.56
C HIS A 201 -10.86 9.34 -6.58
N LEU A 202 -10.31 8.90 -7.71
CA LEU A 202 -8.88 8.91 -7.95
C LEU A 202 -8.45 10.27 -8.52
N ILE A 203 -7.52 10.93 -7.83
CA ILE A 203 -6.86 12.15 -8.30
C ILE A 203 -5.44 11.78 -8.69
N ASP A 204 -5.26 11.43 -9.96
CA ASP A 204 -3.93 11.13 -10.49
C ASP A 204 -3.15 12.41 -10.75
N THR A 205 -2.07 12.60 -10.02
CA THR A 205 -1.21 13.78 -10.16
C THR A 205 -0.09 13.58 -11.19
N GLN A 206 -0.14 12.50 -11.96
CA GLN A 206 0.81 12.21 -13.04
C GLN A 206 2.28 12.34 -12.61
N GLY A 207 2.61 11.79 -11.47
CA GLY A 207 3.97 11.81 -10.92
C GLY A 207 4.35 13.07 -10.14
N LYS A 208 3.58 14.17 -10.23
CA LYS A 208 3.91 15.46 -9.59
C LYS A 208 3.66 15.44 -8.09
N GLY A 209 2.60 14.77 -7.62
CA GLY A 209 2.15 14.80 -6.23
C GLY A 209 1.38 16.07 -5.90
N ILE A 210 0.92 16.15 -4.65
CA ILE A 210 0.33 17.36 -4.08
C ILE A 210 1.47 18.26 -3.58
N THR A 211 1.50 19.50 -3.99
CA THR A 211 2.54 20.49 -3.65
C THR A 211 2.05 21.56 -2.69
N GLU A 212 0.74 21.72 -2.56
CA GLU A 212 0.11 22.73 -1.70
C GLU A 212 -1.11 22.14 -1.00
N ILE A 213 -1.31 22.53 0.26
CA ILE A 213 -2.52 22.28 1.04
C ILE A 213 -2.98 23.64 1.59
N GLY A 214 -4.18 24.06 1.18
CA GLY A 214 -4.83 25.25 1.72
C GLY A 214 -5.69 24.95 2.94
N PRO A 215 -6.39 25.98 3.48
CA PRO A 215 -7.26 25.78 4.64
C PRO A 215 -8.38 24.77 4.47
N GLY A 216 -8.88 24.55 3.25
CA GLY A 216 -9.90 23.56 2.95
C GLY A 216 -9.35 22.19 2.58
N GLY A 217 -8.07 22.09 2.19
CA GLY A 217 -7.46 20.82 1.79
C GLY A 217 -6.48 20.96 0.62
N PRO A 218 -6.12 19.84 -0.03
CA PRO A 218 -5.14 19.82 -1.10
C PRO A 218 -5.54 20.65 -2.32
N VAL A 219 -4.53 21.21 -2.99
CA VAL A 219 -4.67 21.93 -4.26
C VAL A 219 -3.89 21.18 -5.33
N PHE A 220 -4.53 20.95 -6.48
CA PHE A 220 -3.91 20.34 -7.64
C PHE A 220 -4.46 20.93 -8.94
N GLN A 221 -3.61 21.47 -9.81
CA GLN A 221 -3.99 22.10 -11.08
C GLN A 221 -5.13 23.13 -10.93
N ASP A 222 -4.96 24.07 -10.00
CA ASP A 222 -5.93 25.14 -9.67
C ASP A 222 -7.26 24.63 -9.07
N ARG A 223 -7.45 23.32 -8.98
CA ARG A 223 -8.59 22.71 -8.29
C ARG A 223 -8.30 22.59 -6.80
N LYS A 224 -9.19 23.14 -6.00
CA LYS A 224 -9.18 23.00 -4.54
C LYS A 224 -10.14 21.89 -4.15
N PHE A 225 -9.71 21.08 -3.18
CA PHE A 225 -10.51 20.00 -2.64
C PHE A 225 -10.84 20.36 -1.19
N ASP A 226 -12.12 20.54 -0.92
CA ASP A 226 -12.58 20.85 0.44
C ASP A 226 -12.84 19.52 1.16
N LEU A 227 -12.07 19.25 2.19
CA LEU A 227 -12.05 18.02 2.96
C LEU A 227 -12.35 18.27 4.43
N ASP A 228 -12.94 17.28 5.09
CA ASP A 228 -13.10 17.23 6.54
C ASP A 228 -11.93 16.52 7.23
N LEU A 229 -11.30 15.53 6.52
CA LEU A 229 -10.20 14.71 7.00
C LEU A 229 -9.19 14.46 5.89
#